data_0b89cdb909dfa93f8f033d98bcef2497
#
_entry.id   0b89cdb909dfa93f8f033d98bcef2497
#
_cell.length_a   1.000
_cell.length_b   1.000
_cell.length_c   1.000
_cell.angle_alpha   90.00
_cell.angle_beta   90.00
_cell.angle_gamma   90.00
#
_symmetry.space_group_name_H-M   'P 1'
#
loop_
_entity.id
_entity.type
_entity.pdbx_description
1 polymer ?
#
loop_
_entity_poly.entity_id
_entity_poly.type
_entity_poly.pdbx_seq_one_letter_code
_entity_poly.pdbx_strand_id
1 'polypeptide(L)'
;MYHEVKIGLPSADRFRARWMKKRPDVVYVATESPMGASAVKVARTLEVPVVMGFHTNFHQYMKDYHFSRLETAAVNYLRKLHNRAGMTVVPTEEMRRTLEGLGFERLSVMGRGVDAVLFDPARRDASLRQSWGVWRDEVVFGVVGRLAREKNLVAALGLYTRLQREFPDCGMKMVVVGDGPMMNSLRSEFPDAVFCGMRHGEDLARHYAAMDVLLFASETETFWNVLLEGMASGLATVSYRYAASADVVLDGINGLQAEKGDEEGFYSAMRRLLEDGEMIRRLGKQARRTVNSRTWDSIHDRFEELLASVAREENGTGCARPPRDAVLECRTVFLSDLHLGTKDCKADECRKFLKHVRAGKIVLVGDIVDAWALSRGSRWRRRHTRFVRTLSLIHI
;
A
#
# COMPACT_ATOMS: atom_id res chain seq x y z
N MET A 1 2.65 6.34 -19.96
CA MET A 1 1.22 6.74 -20.06
C MET A 1 0.42 5.46 -20.01
N TYR A 2 -0.47 5.29 -19.03
CA TYR A 2 -1.28 4.08 -18.87
C TYR A 2 -2.40 4.10 -19.92
N HIS A 3 -2.28 3.30 -20.96
CA HIS A 3 -3.18 3.29 -22.12
C HIS A 3 -4.59 2.72 -21.85
N GLU A 4 -4.91 2.28 -20.62
CA GLU A 4 -6.20 1.60 -20.32
C GLU A 4 -6.98 2.15 -19.13
N VAL A 5 -6.61 3.30 -18.58
CA VAL A 5 -7.40 3.91 -17.50
C VAL A 5 -8.62 4.60 -18.10
N LYS A 6 -9.80 3.98 -17.96
CA LYS A 6 -11.08 4.60 -18.35
C LYS A 6 -11.53 5.55 -17.25
N ILE A 7 -11.54 6.84 -17.56
CA ILE A 7 -12.09 7.86 -16.67
C ILE A 7 -13.61 7.70 -16.63
N GLY A 8 -14.16 7.53 -15.43
CA GLY A 8 -15.61 7.46 -15.24
C GLY A 8 -16.30 8.79 -15.59
N LEU A 9 -17.27 8.75 -16.50
CA LEU A 9 -18.05 9.92 -16.90
C LEU A 9 -18.99 10.40 -15.78
N PRO A 10 -19.35 11.70 -15.76
CA PRO A 10 -20.36 12.21 -14.83
C PRO A 10 -21.65 11.40 -14.90
N SER A 11 -22.17 10.97 -13.75
CA SER A 11 -23.32 10.04 -13.67
C SER A 11 -24.35 10.46 -12.61
N ALA A 12 -24.54 11.76 -12.41
CA ALA A 12 -25.40 12.30 -11.36
C ALA A 12 -26.83 11.74 -11.39
N ASP A 13 -27.44 11.66 -12.57
CA ASP A 13 -28.84 11.18 -12.71
C ASP A 13 -28.97 9.70 -12.34
N ARG A 14 -27.96 8.88 -12.70
CA ARG A 14 -27.93 7.47 -12.33
C ARG A 14 -27.80 7.28 -10.81
N PHE A 15 -26.94 8.06 -10.16
CA PHE A 15 -26.82 8.05 -8.69
C PHE A 15 -28.12 8.49 -8.03
N ARG A 16 -28.69 9.62 -8.48
CA ARG A 16 -29.96 10.13 -7.96
C ARG A 16 -31.08 9.10 -8.07
N ALA A 17 -31.33 8.58 -9.26
CA ALA A 17 -32.39 7.60 -9.51
C ALA A 17 -32.25 6.35 -8.63
N ARG A 18 -30.99 5.94 -8.39
CA ARG A 18 -30.70 4.77 -7.58
C ARG A 18 -30.86 5.04 -6.10
N TRP A 19 -30.28 6.13 -5.58
CA TRP A 19 -30.28 6.44 -4.15
C TRP A 19 -31.64 6.95 -3.66
N MET A 20 -32.47 7.50 -4.54
CA MET A 20 -33.90 7.76 -4.24
C MET A 20 -34.70 6.46 -4.05
N LYS A 21 -34.36 5.38 -4.79
CA LYS A 21 -35.02 4.07 -4.59
C LYS A 21 -34.47 3.35 -3.36
N LYS A 22 -33.19 3.47 -3.08
CA LYS A 22 -32.53 2.79 -1.99
C LYS A 22 -31.40 3.68 -1.47
N ARG A 23 -31.73 4.50 -0.45
CA ARG A 23 -30.80 5.46 0.14
C ARG A 23 -29.68 4.71 0.87
N PRO A 24 -28.38 4.98 0.57
CA PRO A 24 -27.27 4.47 1.36
C PRO A 24 -27.18 5.23 2.68
N ASP A 25 -26.61 4.57 3.71
CA ASP A 25 -26.36 5.19 5.01
C ASP A 25 -25.13 6.12 4.96
N VAL A 26 -24.16 5.76 4.15
CA VAL A 26 -22.92 6.53 3.87
C VAL A 26 -22.40 6.18 2.47
N VAL A 27 -21.73 7.12 1.81
CA VAL A 27 -21.08 6.91 0.51
C VAL A 27 -19.57 7.13 0.68
N TYR A 28 -18.77 6.12 0.33
CA TYR A 28 -17.33 6.28 0.19
C TYR A 28 -16.95 6.55 -1.27
N VAL A 29 -16.22 7.64 -1.49
CA VAL A 29 -15.73 8.07 -2.81
C VAL A 29 -14.21 7.95 -2.82
N ALA A 30 -13.69 6.94 -3.49
CA ALA A 30 -12.26 6.61 -3.48
C ALA A 30 -11.43 7.50 -4.41
N THR A 31 -12.03 8.25 -5.34
CA THR A 31 -11.29 9.04 -6.33
C THR A 31 -11.98 10.35 -6.66
N GLU A 32 -11.19 11.37 -7.00
CA GLU A 32 -11.63 12.72 -7.39
C GLU A 32 -12.06 12.83 -8.86
N SER A 33 -12.38 11.70 -9.49
CA SER A 33 -12.82 11.63 -10.88
C SER A 33 -14.14 12.39 -11.10
N PRO A 34 -14.50 12.73 -12.35
CA PRO A 34 -15.80 13.37 -12.65
C PRO A 34 -17.00 12.55 -12.15
N MET A 35 -16.89 11.23 -12.13
CA MET A 35 -17.90 10.35 -11.56
C MET A 35 -17.95 10.50 -10.03
N GLY A 36 -16.77 10.54 -9.35
CA GLY A 36 -16.70 10.78 -7.91
C GLY A 36 -17.29 12.12 -7.50
N ALA A 37 -16.97 13.19 -8.22
CA ALA A 37 -17.57 14.51 -8.00
C ALA A 37 -19.10 14.50 -8.19
N SER A 38 -19.61 13.73 -9.16
CA SER A 38 -21.06 13.52 -9.34
C SER A 38 -21.70 12.80 -8.15
N ALA A 39 -21.00 11.78 -7.60
CA ALA A 39 -21.45 11.05 -6.43
C ALA A 39 -21.54 11.96 -5.21
N VAL A 40 -20.51 12.75 -4.93
CA VAL A 40 -20.49 13.74 -3.82
C VAL A 40 -21.66 14.74 -3.97
N LYS A 41 -21.86 15.29 -5.20
CA LYS A 41 -22.94 16.24 -5.44
C LYS A 41 -24.32 15.65 -5.14
N VAL A 42 -24.59 14.44 -5.61
CA VAL A 42 -25.89 13.79 -5.43
C VAL A 42 -26.10 13.36 -3.99
N ALA A 43 -25.08 12.80 -3.33
CA ALA A 43 -25.15 12.42 -1.93
C ALA A 43 -25.53 13.61 -1.05
N ARG A 44 -24.87 14.76 -1.23
CA ARG A 44 -25.25 16.00 -0.53
C ARG A 44 -26.68 16.46 -0.80
N THR A 45 -27.13 16.40 -2.04
CA THR A 45 -28.53 16.79 -2.38
C THR A 45 -29.55 15.88 -1.69
N LEU A 46 -29.18 14.62 -1.44
CA LEU A 46 -30.01 13.63 -0.75
C LEU A 46 -29.71 13.55 0.75
N GLU A 47 -28.87 14.43 1.27
CA GLU A 47 -28.43 14.44 2.69
C GLU A 47 -27.83 13.08 3.11
N VAL A 48 -27.12 12.42 2.19
CA VAL A 48 -26.40 11.18 2.48
C VAL A 48 -24.97 11.52 2.87
N PRO A 49 -24.49 11.04 4.02
CA PRO A 49 -23.11 11.24 4.48
C PRO A 49 -22.08 10.77 3.46
N VAL A 50 -20.98 11.52 3.31
CA VAL A 50 -19.92 11.20 2.35
C VAL A 50 -18.57 11.14 3.05
N VAL A 51 -17.83 10.08 2.80
CA VAL A 51 -16.39 9.96 3.12
C VAL A 51 -15.62 9.91 1.81
N MET A 52 -14.56 10.68 1.69
CA MET A 52 -13.67 10.66 0.52
C MET A 52 -12.31 10.07 0.86
N GLY A 53 -11.72 9.33 -0.07
CA GLY A 53 -10.33 8.91 -0.02
C GLY A 53 -9.44 9.88 -0.81
N PHE A 54 -8.33 10.30 -0.24
CA PHE A 54 -7.30 11.07 -0.92
C PHE A 54 -6.12 10.15 -1.26
N HIS A 55 -6.08 9.67 -2.49
CA HIS A 55 -5.06 8.70 -2.96
C HIS A 55 -4.14 9.27 -4.02
N THR A 56 -4.30 10.55 -4.34
CA THR A 56 -3.50 11.25 -5.35
C THR A 56 -2.10 11.52 -4.83
N ASN A 57 -1.07 11.22 -5.64
CA ASN A 57 0.32 11.47 -5.28
C ASN A 57 0.66 12.97 -5.40
N PHE A 58 0.15 13.74 -4.46
CA PHE A 58 0.23 15.21 -4.46
C PHE A 58 1.67 15.72 -4.28
N HIS A 59 2.55 14.93 -3.66
CA HIS A 59 3.95 15.30 -3.43
C HIS A 59 4.77 15.49 -4.71
N GLN A 60 4.45 14.76 -5.76
CA GLN A 60 5.09 14.98 -7.07
C GLN A 60 4.67 16.32 -7.68
N TYR A 61 3.42 16.74 -7.46
CA TYR A 61 2.91 18.03 -7.94
C TYR A 61 3.43 19.23 -7.13
N MET A 62 3.79 19.02 -5.85
CA MET A 62 4.25 20.11 -4.96
C MET A 62 5.74 20.44 -5.07
N LYS A 63 6.60 19.49 -5.51
CA LYS A 63 8.07 19.68 -5.51
C LYS A 63 8.66 20.19 -6.81
N ASP A 64 8.05 19.86 -7.95
CA ASP A 64 8.61 20.16 -9.26
C ASP A 64 8.11 21.48 -9.86
N TYR A 65 7.20 22.17 -9.16
CA TYR A 65 6.52 23.30 -9.76
C TYR A 65 6.45 24.52 -8.84
N HIS A 66 7.03 25.61 -9.30
CA HIS A 66 6.58 26.94 -8.93
C HIS A 66 5.10 27.06 -9.35
N PHE A 67 4.18 27.14 -8.39
CA PHE A 67 2.73 27.15 -8.56
C PHE A 67 2.27 27.90 -9.82
N SER A 68 1.97 27.17 -10.87
CA SER A 68 1.29 27.75 -12.01
C SER A 68 -0.16 28.07 -11.63
N ARG A 69 -0.79 29.01 -12.29
CA ARG A 69 -2.22 29.37 -12.06
C ARG A 69 -3.14 28.14 -12.20
N LEU A 70 -2.77 27.15 -13.03
CA LEU A 70 -3.52 25.92 -13.26
C LEU A 70 -3.47 24.98 -12.05
N GLU A 71 -2.33 24.88 -11.36
CA GLU A 71 -2.17 24.06 -10.17
C GLU A 71 -2.92 24.62 -8.97
N THR A 72 -2.87 25.94 -8.78
CA THR A 72 -3.67 26.62 -7.77
C THR A 72 -5.17 26.36 -8.01
N ALA A 73 -5.62 26.36 -9.26
CA ALA A 73 -7.00 26.05 -9.61
C ALA A 73 -7.35 24.58 -9.34
N ALA A 74 -6.44 23.63 -9.61
CA ALA A 74 -6.62 22.22 -9.32
C ALA A 74 -6.71 21.96 -7.81
N VAL A 75 -5.79 22.52 -7.02
CA VAL A 75 -5.81 22.44 -5.54
C VAL A 75 -7.12 23.01 -4.97
N ASN A 76 -7.52 24.17 -5.46
CA ASN A 76 -8.76 24.81 -5.03
C ASN A 76 -10.00 23.97 -5.39
N TYR A 77 -9.99 23.31 -6.55
CA TYR A 77 -11.04 22.39 -6.94
C TYR A 77 -11.09 21.17 -6.01
N LEU A 78 -9.96 20.51 -5.77
CA LEU A 78 -9.86 19.35 -4.89
C LEU A 78 -10.28 19.74 -3.46
N ARG A 79 -9.77 20.83 -2.92
CA ARG A 79 -10.16 21.34 -1.60
C ARG A 79 -11.66 21.54 -1.49
N LYS A 80 -12.27 22.24 -2.46
CA LYS A 80 -13.72 22.46 -2.48
C LYS A 80 -14.52 21.17 -2.58
N LEU A 81 -14.00 20.17 -3.29
CA LEU A 81 -14.65 18.87 -3.42
C LEU A 81 -14.56 18.09 -2.09
N HIS A 82 -13.37 17.97 -1.51
CA HIS A 82 -13.14 17.26 -0.25
C HIS A 82 -13.83 17.92 0.95
N ASN A 83 -13.79 19.23 1.04
CA ASN A 83 -14.48 19.97 2.12
C ASN A 83 -16.02 19.89 2.03
N ARG A 84 -16.57 19.29 0.97
CA ARG A 84 -17.99 18.92 0.87
C ARG A 84 -18.31 17.59 1.52
N ALA A 85 -17.33 16.74 1.76
CA ALA A 85 -17.51 15.47 2.44
C ALA A 85 -17.54 15.65 3.98
N GLY A 86 -18.20 14.74 4.67
CA GLY A 86 -18.18 14.66 6.12
C GLY A 86 -16.79 14.35 6.66
N MET A 87 -16.00 13.57 5.90
CA MET A 87 -14.60 13.27 6.23
C MET A 87 -13.78 12.93 4.98
N THR A 88 -12.50 13.25 5.03
CA THR A 88 -11.51 12.81 4.03
C THR A 88 -10.46 11.92 4.70
N VAL A 89 -10.27 10.73 4.14
CA VAL A 89 -9.27 9.75 4.59
C VAL A 89 -7.98 9.95 3.79
N VAL A 90 -6.86 10.10 4.49
CA VAL A 90 -5.53 10.30 3.94
C VAL A 90 -4.57 9.19 4.38
N PRO A 91 -3.55 8.83 3.60
CA PRO A 91 -2.68 7.69 3.92
C PRO A 91 -1.70 7.97 5.05
N THR A 92 -1.23 9.20 5.25
CA THR A 92 -0.13 9.55 6.17
C THR A 92 -0.42 10.78 6.99
N GLU A 93 0.24 10.90 8.13
CA GLU A 93 0.18 12.11 8.96
C GLU A 93 0.84 13.31 8.26
N GLU A 94 1.91 13.09 7.51
CA GLU A 94 2.53 14.14 6.68
C GLU A 94 1.53 14.69 5.66
N MET A 95 0.80 13.80 4.95
CA MET A 95 -0.24 14.20 4.00
C MET A 95 -1.35 14.98 4.69
N ARG A 96 -1.78 14.54 5.88
CA ARG A 96 -2.79 15.23 6.68
C ARG A 96 -2.37 16.67 6.97
N ARG A 97 -1.15 16.88 7.49
CA ARG A 97 -0.61 18.22 7.79
C ARG A 97 -0.48 19.09 6.55
N THR A 98 -0.01 18.50 5.46
CA THR A 98 0.12 19.20 4.17
C THR A 98 -1.24 19.71 3.67
N LEU A 99 -2.25 18.84 3.69
CA LEU A 99 -3.59 19.21 3.24
C LEU A 99 -4.28 20.19 4.20
N GLU A 100 -4.06 20.06 5.50
CA GLU A 100 -4.52 21.07 6.48
C GLU A 100 -3.94 22.44 6.19
N GLY A 101 -2.64 22.52 5.92
CA GLY A 101 -1.97 23.77 5.52
C GLY A 101 -2.53 24.39 4.22
N LEU A 102 -3.14 23.56 3.36
CA LEU A 102 -3.84 23.98 2.14
C LEU A 102 -5.32 24.28 2.35
N GLY A 103 -5.83 24.16 3.59
CA GLY A 103 -7.20 24.47 3.97
C GLY A 103 -8.20 23.33 3.68
N PHE A 104 -7.73 22.08 3.58
CA PHE A 104 -8.61 20.92 3.66
C PHE A 104 -9.04 20.69 5.11
N GLU A 105 -10.28 20.25 5.29
CA GLU A 105 -10.92 20.09 6.60
C GLU A 105 -11.31 18.61 6.82
N ARG A 106 -11.58 18.26 8.09
CA ARG A 106 -12.09 16.94 8.49
C ARG A 106 -11.26 15.79 7.92
N LEU A 107 -9.95 15.84 8.13
CA LEU A 107 -8.98 14.84 7.67
C LEU A 107 -8.79 13.75 8.74
N SER A 108 -8.79 12.50 8.32
CA SER A 108 -8.47 11.34 9.17
C SER A 108 -7.37 10.50 8.51
N VAL A 109 -6.35 10.14 9.30
CA VAL A 109 -5.27 9.29 8.78
C VAL A 109 -5.67 7.83 8.87
N MET A 110 -5.54 7.14 7.73
CA MET A 110 -5.73 5.70 7.64
C MET A 110 -4.61 5.10 6.80
N GLY A 111 -3.63 4.53 7.48
CA GLY A 111 -2.55 3.79 6.85
C GLY A 111 -2.99 2.43 6.31
N ARG A 112 -2.02 1.63 5.88
CA ARG A 112 -2.26 0.27 5.38
C ARG A 112 -2.01 -0.79 6.45
N GLY A 113 -2.62 -1.95 6.25
CA GLY A 113 -2.36 -3.16 7.01
C GLY A 113 -1.28 -4.02 6.35
N VAL A 114 -0.77 -4.97 7.12
CA VAL A 114 0.14 -6.01 6.66
C VAL A 114 -0.41 -7.39 7.04
N ASP A 115 -0.15 -8.39 6.19
CA ASP A 115 -0.40 -9.79 6.53
C ASP A 115 0.77 -10.33 7.36
N ALA A 116 0.70 -10.12 8.68
CA ALA A 116 1.73 -10.53 9.62
C ALA A 116 1.79 -12.06 9.85
N VAL A 117 0.86 -12.83 9.31
CA VAL A 117 0.89 -14.30 9.27
C VAL A 117 1.71 -14.76 8.07
N LEU A 118 1.54 -14.11 6.93
CA LEU A 118 2.32 -14.37 5.74
C LEU A 118 3.78 -13.89 5.92
N PHE A 119 3.97 -12.65 6.35
CA PHE A 119 5.29 -12.05 6.57
C PHE A 119 5.72 -12.29 8.03
N ASP A 120 6.41 -13.40 8.25
CA ASP A 120 6.82 -13.87 9.57
C ASP A 120 8.30 -14.23 9.61
N PRO A 121 9.07 -13.80 10.61
CA PRO A 121 10.48 -14.19 10.79
C PRO A 121 10.70 -15.71 10.82
N ALA A 122 9.71 -16.48 11.27
CA ALA A 122 9.79 -17.94 11.30
C ALA A 122 9.92 -18.59 9.91
N ARG A 123 9.67 -17.85 8.84
CA ARG A 123 9.89 -18.29 7.45
C ARG A 123 11.35 -18.17 6.99
N ARG A 124 12.28 -17.80 7.89
CA ARG A 124 13.70 -17.71 7.57
C ARG A 124 14.24 -19.04 7.05
N ASP A 125 14.81 -19.01 5.87
CA ASP A 125 15.23 -20.19 5.14
C ASP A 125 16.76 -20.17 4.94
N ALA A 126 17.44 -21.10 5.62
CA ALA A 126 18.89 -21.23 5.52
C ALA A 126 19.35 -21.69 4.13
N SER A 127 18.56 -22.53 3.45
CA SER A 127 18.90 -23.00 2.10
C SER A 127 18.83 -21.87 1.07
N LEU A 128 17.87 -20.96 1.25
CA LEU A 128 17.76 -19.75 0.41
C LEU A 128 18.97 -18.83 0.62
N ARG A 129 19.41 -18.64 1.87
CA ARG A 129 20.63 -17.86 2.16
C ARG A 129 21.88 -18.50 1.54
N GLN A 130 22.02 -19.83 1.64
CA GLN A 130 23.13 -20.56 0.98
C GLN A 130 23.10 -20.37 -0.54
N SER A 131 21.94 -20.35 -1.18
CA SER A 131 21.81 -20.10 -2.62
C SER A 131 22.29 -18.69 -3.02
N TRP A 132 22.29 -17.74 -2.09
CA TRP A 132 22.89 -16.40 -2.27
C TRP A 132 24.38 -16.34 -1.97
N GLY A 133 24.98 -17.45 -1.56
CA GLY A 133 26.38 -17.52 -1.11
C GLY A 133 26.60 -16.94 0.28
N VAL A 134 25.58 -16.95 1.14
CA VAL A 134 25.60 -16.37 2.50
C VAL A 134 25.82 -17.46 3.54
N TRP A 135 26.79 -17.26 4.41
CA TRP A 135 27.09 -18.13 5.53
C TRP A 135 26.49 -17.61 6.83
N ARG A 136 26.63 -18.39 7.95
CA ARG A 136 25.82 -18.23 9.18
C ARG A 136 25.83 -16.81 9.78
N ASP A 137 26.97 -16.13 9.75
CA ASP A 137 27.18 -14.86 10.49
C ASP A 137 27.20 -13.63 9.57
N GLU A 138 26.96 -13.81 8.27
CA GLU A 138 26.95 -12.70 7.32
C GLU A 138 25.64 -11.92 7.34
N VAL A 139 25.74 -10.61 7.23
CA VAL A 139 24.58 -9.71 7.20
C VAL A 139 24.03 -9.58 5.79
N VAL A 140 22.74 -9.86 5.62
CA VAL A 140 22.05 -9.70 4.34
C VAL A 140 21.30 -8.37 4.32
N PHE A 141 21.81 -7.43 3.55
CA PHE A 141 21.08 -6.23 3.17
C PHE A 141 20.17 -6.54 2.00
N GLY A 142 18.94 -6.02 2.01
CA GLY A 142 18.00 -6.26 0.94
C GLY A 142 17.26 -5.01 0.50
N VAL A 143 16.93 -4.97 -0.78
CA VAL A 143 15.97 -4.06 -1.35
C VAL A 143 14.86 -4.86 -2.01
N VAL A 144 13.60 -4.43 -1.83
CA VAL A 144 12.43 -5.12 -2.37
C VAL A 144 11.53 -4.12 -3.08
N GLY A 145 11.03 -4.48 -4.25
CA GLY A 145 10.04 -3.68 -4.96
C GLY A 145 10.29 -3.56 -6.45
N ARG A 146 9.58 -2.63 -7.09
CA ARG A 146 9.76 -2.33 -8.51
C ARG A 146 11.13 -1.70 -8.74
N LEU A 147 11.89 -2.22 -9.70
CA LEU A 147 13.21 -1.69 -10.04
C LEU A 147 13.08 -0.49 -10.99
N ALA A 148 12.81 0.68 -10.42
CA ALA A 148 12.55 1.91 -11.15
C ALA A 148 13.22 3.11 -10.44
N ARG A 149 13.42 4.20 -11.17
CA ARG A 149 14.20 5.38 -10.72
C ARG A 149 13.71 5.95 -9.39
N GLU A 150 12.40 5.99 -9.19
CA GLU A 150 11.76 6.54 -7.99
C GLU A 150 12.09 5.76 -6.70
N LYS A 151 12.67 4.57 -6.83
CA LYS A 151 13.11 3.73 -5.69
C LYS A 151 14.53 4.03 -5.22
N ASN A 152 15.24 4.91 -5.91
CA ASN A 152 16.60 5.33 -5.59
C ASN A 152 17.60 4.16 -5.36
N LEU A 153 17.44 3.11 -6.19
CA LEU A 153 18.19 1.86 -6.01
C LEU A 153 19.68 2.02 -6.28
N VAL A 154 20.05 2.91 -7.23
CA VAL A 154 21.46 3.18 -7.55
C VAL A 154 22.18 3.73 -6.32
N ALA A 155 21.59 4.67 -5.60
CA ALA A 155 22.15 5.19 -4.36
C ALA A 155 22.29 4.10 -3.29
N ALA A 156 21.22 3.31 -3.04
CA ALA A 156 21.26 2.24 -2.04
C ALA A 156 22.34 1.19 -2.32
N LEU A 157 22.47 0.73 -3.58
CA LEU A 157 23.48 -0.24 -3.98
C LEU A 157 24.89 0.38 -3.99
N GLY A 158 25.01 1.64 -4.40
CA GLY A 158 26.28 2.38 -4.35
C GLY A 158 26.82 2.54 -2.92
N LEU A 159 25.93 2.88 -1.97
CA LEU A 159 26.29 2.96 -0.54
C LEU A 159 26.69 1.59 0.02
N TYR A 160 25.99 0.52 -0.40
CA TYR A 160 26.40 -0.84 -0.05
C TYR A 160 27.79 -1.20 -0.62
N THR A 161 28.08 -0.85 -1.87
CA THR A 161 29.41 -1.09 -2.46
C THR A 161 30.51 -0.31 -1.72
N ARG A 162 30.21 0.91 -1.27
CA ARG A 162 31.12 1.69 -0.41
C ARG A 162 31.35 0.96 0.91
N LEU A 163 30.29 0.43 1.53
CA LEU A 163 30.39 -0.31 2.79
C LEU A 163 31.26 -1.58 2.65
N GLN A 164 31.10 -2.33 1.55
CA GLN A 164 31.96 -3.50 1.26
C GLN A 164 33.45 -3.14 1.15
N ARG A 165 33.77 -2.00 0.53
CA ARG A 165 35.15 -1.55 0.40
C ARG A 165 35.74 -1.09 1.71
N GLU A 166 34.95 -0.48 2.59
CA GLU A 166 35.40 -0.02 3.91
C GLU A 166 35.54 -1.19 4.90
N PHE A 167 34.73 -2.25 4.75
CA PHE A 167 34.71 -3.42 5.63
C PHE A 167 34.87 -4.73 4.84
N PRO A 168 36.05 -4.96 4.20
CA PRO A 168 36.25 -6.12 3.30
C PRO A 168 36.20 -7.46 4.02
N ASP A 169 36.55 -7.48 5.31
CA ASP A 169 36.59 -8.70 6.14
C ASP A 169 35.23 -9.00 6.82
N CYS A 170 34.27 -8.09 6.72
CA CYS A 170 32.91 -8.32 7.23
C CYS A 170 32.07 -9.06 6.20
N GLY A 171 31.60 -10.26 6.55
CA GLY A 171 30.66 -11.01 5.71
C GLY A 171 29.34 -10.28 5.51
N MET A 172 29.09 -9.83 4.30
CA MET A 172 27.82 -9.17 3.95
C MET A 172 27.39 -9.48 2.52
N LYS A 173 26.08 -9.44 2.27
CA LYS A 173 25.50 -9.67 0.95
C LYS A 173 24.37 -8.69 0.65
N MET A 174 24.30 -8.23 -0.61
CA MET A 174 23.17 -7.46 -1.12
C MET A 174 22.23 -8.36 -1.91
N VAL A 175 20.95 -8.32 -1.58
CA VAL A 175 19.89 -9.07 -2.26
C VAL A 175 18.83 -8.11 -2.79
N VAL A 176 18.52 -8.24 -4.07
CA VAL A 176 17.54 -7.41 -4.79
C VAL A 176 16.37 -8.28 -5.21
N VAL A 177 15.18 -8.01 -4.66
CA VAL A 177 13.95 -8.73 -4.97
C VAL A 177 12.97 -7.82 -5.70
N GLY A 178 12.63 -8.19 -6.91
CA GLY A 178 11.71 -7.43 -7.76
C GLY A 178 12.13 -7.43 -9.21
N ASP A 179 11.38 -6.68 -10.01
CA ASP A 179 11.62 -6.51 -11.43
C ASP A 179 11.25 -5.08 -11.86
N GLY A 180 11.76 -4.64 -13.00
CA GLY A 180 11.45 -3.33 -13.51
C GLY A 180 12.39 -2.85 -14.60
N PRO A 181 12.17 -1.62 -15.12
CA PRO A 181 12.93 -1.09 -16.24
C PRO A 181 14.43 -0.96 -15.98
N MET A 182 14.86 -0.90 -14.70
CA MET A 182 16.27 -0.76 -14.32
C MET A 182 16.99 -2.10 -14.09
N MET A 183 16.32 -3.25 -14.23
CA MET A 183 16.92 -4.57 -13.94
C MET A 183 18.28 -4.77 -14.64
N ASN A 184 18.34 -4.52 -15.95
CA ASN A 184 19.55 -4.79 -16.73
C ASN A 184 20.68 -3.82 -16.38
N SER A 185 20.38 -2.54 -16.19
CA SER A 185 21.40 -1.54 -15.80
C SER A 185 21.96 -1.83 -14.42
N LEU A 186 21.08 -2.14 -13.44
CA LEU A 186 21.52 -2.46 -12.08
C LEU A 186 22.39 -3.73 -12.02
N ARG A 187 22.04 -4.78 -12.77
CA ARG A 187 22.87 -5.99 -12.84
C ARG A 187 24.25 -5.73 -13.44
N SER A 188 24.32 -4.85 -14.45
CA SER A 188 25.60 -4.48 -15.06
C SER A 188 26.47 -3.64 -14.15
N GLU A 189 25.84 -2.73 -13.39
CA GLU A 189 26.54 -1.78 -12.50
C GLU A 189 26.94 -2.42 -11.15
N PHE A 190 26.13 -3.36 -10.65
CA PHE A 190 26.30 -4.01 -9.35
C PHE A 190 26.34 -5.55 -9.48
N PRO A 191 27.34 -6.13 -10.13
CA PRO A 191 27.39 -7.57 -10.44
C PRO A 191 27.49 -8.47 -9.20
N ASP A 192 27.97 -7.95 -8.06
CA ASP A 192 28.11 -8.69 -6.81
C ASP A 192 26.80 -8.81 -6.02
N ALA A 193 25.76 -8.07 -6.41
CA ALA A 193 24.44 -8.18 -5.81
C ALA A 193 23.65 -9.36 -6.37
N VAL A 194 22.87 -10.03 -5.53
CA VAL A 194 22.00 -11.15 -5.92
C VAL A 194 20.65 -10.62 -6.38
N PHE A 195 20.35 -10.75 -7.66
CA PHE A 195 19.07 -10.35 -8.24
C PHE A 195 18.12 -11.54 -8.34
N CYS A 196 17.12 -11.57 -7.46
CA CYS A 196 16.16 -12.67 -7.35
C CYS A 196 15.00 -12.60 -8.35
N GLY A 197 14.81 -11.45 -9.03
CA GLY A 197 13.63 -11.23 -9.87
C GLY A 197 12.34 -11.04 -9.07
N MET A 198 11.21 -11.00 -9.77
CA MET A 198 9.89 -10.83 -9.14
C MET A 198 9.50 -12.04 -8.31
N ARG A 199 9.12 -11.82 -7.06
CA ARG A 199 8.63 -12.82 -6.11
C ARG A 199 7.25 -12.45 -5.59
N HIS A 200 6.46 -13.45 -5.15
CA HIS A 200 5.09 -13.25 -4.70
C HIS A 200 4.70 -14.22 -3.60
N GLY A 201 3.71 -13.82 -2.78
CA GLY A 201 3.11 -14.68 -1.76
C GLY A 201 4.14 -15.26 -0.80
N GLU A 202 4.10 -16.57 -0.56
CA GLU A 202 4.99 -17.26 0.38
C GLU A 202 6.47 -17.19 -0.04
N ASP A 203 6.76 -17.20 -1.35
CA ASP A 203 8.12 -17.09 -1.82
C ASP A 203 8.70 -15.70 -1.54
N LEU A 204 7.92 -14.63 -1.71
CA LEU A 204 8.31 -13.28 -1.31
C LEU A 204 8.54 -13.20 0.22
N ALA A 205 7.66 -13.78 1.01
CA ALA A 205 7.78 -13.79 2.48
C ALA A 205 9.04 -14.52 2.95
N ARG A 206 9.41 -15.63 2.30
CA ARG A 206 10.68 -16.34 2.55
C ARG A 206 11.90 -15.47 2.23
N HIS A 207 11.86 -14.70 1.12
CA HIS A 207 12.93 -13.78 0.76
C HIS A 207 13.09 -12.66 1.80
N TYR A 208 12.00 -12.04 2.26
CA TYR A 208 12.08 -11.08 3.36
C TYR A 208 12.70 -11.71 4.61
N ALA A 209 12.16 -12.82 5.09
CA ALA A 209 12.63 -13.46 6.31
C ALA A 209 14.09 -13.96 6.25
N ALA A 210 14.63 -14.17 5.04
CA ALA A 210 16.01 -14.55 4.81
C ALA A 210 16.99 -13.37 4.82
N MET A 211 16.53 -12.12 4.76
CA MET A 211 17.32 -10.90 4.93
C MET A 211 17.49 -10.56 6.42
N ASP A 212 18.34 -9.60 6.72
CA ASP A 212 18.59 -9.06 8.07
C ASP A 212 18.24 -7.57 8.13
N VAL A 213 18.54 -6.82 7.07
CA VAL A 213 18.35 -5.39 6.98
C VAL A 213 17.59 -5.05 5.69
N LEU A 214 16.50 -4.29 5.80
CA LEU A 214 15.80 -3.72 4.66
C LEU A 214 16.31 -2.29 4.41
N LEU A 215 16.81 -2.04 3.20
CA LEU A 215 17.14 -0.69 2.74
C LEU A 215 15.95 -0.11 1.99
N PHE A 216 15.38 0.94 2.53
CA PHE A 216 14.22 1.63 1.97
C PHE A 216 14.61 3.07 1.60
N ALA A 217 15.31 3.21 0.46
CA ALA A 217 15.85 4.47 -0.04
C ALA A 217 14.89 5.28 -0.92
N SER A 218 13.61 4.86 -1.02
CA SER A 218 12.61 5.51 -1.87
C SER A 218 12.31 6.93 -1.42
N GLU A 219 12.28 7.87 -2.36
CA GLU A 219 12.03 9.29 -2.11
C GLU A 219 10.60 9.76 -2.44
N THR A 220 9.80 8.90 -3.09
CA THR A 220 8.49 9.28 -3.64
C THR A 220 7.39 8.27 -3.35
N GLU A 221 7.52 7.50 -2.27
CA GLU A 221 6.60 6.41 -1.97
C GLU A 221 5.30 6.89 -1.31
N THR A 222 4.17 6.54 -1.91
CA THR A 222 2.85 6.75 -1.33
C THR A 222 2.37 5.53 -0.52
N PHE A 223 2.93 4.34 -0.78
CA PHE A 223 2.44 3.07 -0.23
C PHE A 223 3.55 2.26 0.45
N TRP A 224 3.29 1.80 1.63
CA TRP A 224 4.23 1.27 2.64
C TRP A 224 4.35 -0.24 2.64
N ASN A 225 3.76 -0.94 1.68
CA ASN A 225 3.68 -2.40 1.74
C ASN A 225 5.06 -3.02 1.98
N VAL A 226 6.06 -2.62 1.18
CA VAL A 226 7.45 -3.10 1.30
C VAL A 226 8.02 -2.88 2.70
N LEU A 227 7.79 -1.68 3.27
CA LEU A 227 8.28 -1.34 4.60
C LEU A 227 7.57 -2.17 5.68
N LEU A 228 6.24 -2.25 5.62
CA LEU A 228 5.45 -3.04 6.58
C LEU A 228 5.73 -4.54 6.48
N GLU A 229 5.92 -5.06 5.26
CA GLU A 229 6.28 -6.46 5.00
C GLU A 229 7.67 -6.80 5.58
N GLY A 230 8.65 -5.92 5.37
CA GLY A 230 9.98 -6.07 5.96
C GLY A 230 9.95 -6.01 7.49
N MET A 231 9.26 -5.03 8.07
CA MET A 231 9.09 -4.91 9.52
C MET A 231 8.33 -6.12 10.09
N ALA A 232 7.31 -6.61 9.41
CA ALA A 232 6.56 -7.81 9.79
C ALA A 232 7.43 -9.06 9.74
N SER A 233 8.36 -9.15 8.79
CA SER A 233 9.35 -10.21 8.69
C SER A 233 10.51 -10.06 9.69
N GLY A 234 10.48 -9.04 10.56
CA GLY A 234 11.47 -8.84 11.62
C GLY A 234 12.80 -8.25 11.14
N LEU A 235 12.83 -7.54 10.00
CA LEU A 235 14.02 -6.90 9.50
C LEU A 235 14.28 -5.57 10.25
N ALA A 236 15.55 -5.27 10.53
CA ALA A 236 15.97 -3.92 10.81
C ALA A 236 15.82 -3.08 9.53
N THR A 237 15.28 -1.88 9.64
CA THR A 237 15.04 -1.02 8.47
C THR A 237 15.96 0.18 8.52
N VAL A 238 16.57 0.51 7.38
CA VAL A 238 17.20 1.81 7.13
C VAL A 238 16.36 2.55 6.10
N SER A 239 15.90 3.75 6.42
CA SER A 239 15.03 4.53 5.53
C SER A 239 15.35 6.02 5.59
N TYR A 240 14.95 6.76 4.56
CA TYR A 240 14.82 8.20 4.68
C TYR A 240 13.57 8.56 5.50
N ARG A 241 13.65 9.63 6.31
CA ARG A 241 12.52 10.19 7.04
C ARG A 241 11.60 10.94 6.07
N TYR A 242 10.69 10.22 5.46
CA TYR A 242 9.78 10.78 4.46
C TYR A 242 8.50 9.97 4.33
N ALA A 243 7.37 10.66 4.20
CA ALA A 243 6.04 10.07 3.99
C ALA A 243 5.77 8.91 4.98
N ALA A 244 5.58 7.73 4.44
CA ALA A 244 5.25 6.52 5.18
C ALA A 244 6.29 6.10 6.22
N SER A 245 7.57 6.21 5.90
CA SER A 245 8.63 5.83 6.83
C SER A 245 8.67 6.75 8.05
N ALA A 246 8.35 8.04 7.89
CA ALA A 246 8.26 8.99 9.01
C ALA A 246 7.15 8.63 10.02
N ASP A 247 6.08 7.96 9.56
CA ASP A 247 4.95 7.58 10.41
C ASP A 247 5.15 6.22 11.11
N VAL A 248 6.02 5.36 10.59
CA VAL A 248 6.11 3.96 11.03
C VAL A 248 7.47 3.62 11.63
N VAL A 249 8.55 4.17 11.06
CA VAL A 249 9.91 3.95 11.57
C VAL A 249 10.21 4.96 12.67
N LEU A 250 10.55 4.47 13.84
CA LEU A 250 10.99 5.25 14.99
C LEU A 250 12.50 5.06 15.11
N ASP A 251 13.26 6.12 14.83
CA ASP A 251 14.71 6.07 14.79
C ASP A 251 15.33 5.52 16.10
N GLY A 252 16.25 4.57 15.99
CA GLY A 252 16.91 3.89 17.10
C GLY A 252 16.02 2.90 17.86
N ILE A 253 14.72 2.82 17.59
CA ILE A 253 13.74 1.95 18.27
C ILE A 253 13.38 0.74 17.43
N ASN A 254 12.82 0.95 16.23
CA ASN A 254 12.36 -0.11 15.33
C ASN A 254 12.97 -0.03 13.93
N GLY A 255 13.95 0.86 13.73
CA GLY A 255 14.72 1.07 12.52
C GLY A 255 15.68 2.24 12.72
N LEU A 256 16.40 2.60 11.66
CA LEU A 256 17.25 3.78 11.60
C LEU A 256 16.78 4.69 10.45
N GLN A 257 16.84 6.00 10.68
CA GLN A 257 16.42 6.99 9.70
C GLN A 257 17.52 7.99 9.42
N ALA A 258 17.65 8.37 8.15
CA ALA A 258 18.37 9.55 7.71
C ALA A 258 17.39 10.62 7.21
N GLU A 259 17.78 11.87 7.20
CA GLU A 259 16.97 12.92 6.58
C GLU A 259 16.89 12.67 5.06
N LYS A 260 15.81 13.11 4.43
CA LYS A 260 15.61 12.88 2.99
C LYS A 260 16.74 13.49 2.17
N GLY A 261 17.40 12.64 1.36
CA GLY A 261 18.54 13.04 0.53
C GLY A 261 19.88 13.09 1.27
N ASP A 262 19.91 12.77 2.56
CA ASP A 262 21.16 12.65 3.34
C ASP A 262 21.75 11.24 3.14
N GLU A 263 22.53 11.07 2.07
CA GLU A 263 23.19 9.81 1.75
C GLU A 263 24.24 9.42 2.81
N GLU A 264 24.95 10.38 3.42
CA GLU A 264 25.92 10.10 4.46
C GLU A 264 25.26 9.64 5.76
N GLY A 265 24.13 10.22 6.14
CA GLY A 265 23.30 9.74 7.24
C GLY A 265 22.76 8.33 6.99
N PHE A 266 22.32 8.04 5.76
CA PHE A 266 21.87 6.72 5.37
C PHE A 266 23.01 5.68 5.41
N TYR A 267 24.20 6.06 4.90
CA TYR A 267 25.41 5.24 4.99
C TYR A 267 25.80 4.97 6.46
N SER A 268 25.82 6.00 7.29
CA SER A 268 26.13 5.87 8.73
C SER A 268 25.18 4.90 9.44
N ALA A 269 23.89 4.91 9.07
CA ALA A 269 22.91 3.96 9.60
C ALA A 269 23.22 2.51 9.16
N MET A 270 23.57 2.29 7.88
CA MET A 270 24.00 0.97 7.40
C MET A 270 25.25 0.46 8.12
N ARG A 271 26.24 1.32 8.28
CA ARG A 271 27.50 1.03 8.97
C ARG A 271 27.25 0.63 10.43
N ARG A 272 26.46 1.38 11.18
CA ARG A 272 26.10 1.07 12.57
C ARG A 272 25.46 -0.32 12.71
N LEU A 273 24.62 -0.72 11.75
CA LEU A 273 24.01 -2.05 11.75
C LEU A 273 25.03 -3.15 11.45
N LEU A 274 26.00 -2.89 10.57
CA LEU A 274 27.05 -3.86 10.28
C LEU A 274 27.97 -4.08 11.48
N GLU A 275 28.32 -3.00 12.19
CA GLU A 275 29.17 -3.01 13.37
C GLU A 275 28.51 -3.62 14.63
N ASP A 276 27.16 -3.61 14.67
CA ASP A 276 26.39 -4.10 15.82
C ASP A 276 25.24 -5.05 15.39
N GLY A 277 25.56 -6.33 15.26
CA GLY A 277 24.59 -7.38 14.93
C GLY A 277 23.49 -7.57 16.00
N GLU A 278 23.73 -7.16 17.26
CA GLU A 278 22.69 -7.13 18.29
C GLU A 278 21.65 -6.04 18.03
N MET A 279 22.12 -4.89 17.54
CA MET A 279 21.22 -3.81 17.11
C MET A 279 20.28 -4.28 16.01
N ILE A 280 20.76 -5.03 15.00
CA ILE A 280 19.90 -5.61 13.95
C ILE A 280 18.78 -6.43 14.59
N ARG A 281 19.12 -7.36 15.48
CA ARG A 281 18.11 -8.23 16.14
C ARG A 281 17.13 -7.44 16.99
N ARG A 282 17.61 -6.44 17.74
CA ARG A 282 16.80 -5.60 18.61
C ARG A 282 15.80 -4.77 17.79
N LEU A 283 16.30 -4.07 16.75
CA LEU A 283 15.45 -3.23 15.89
C LEU A 283 14.43 -4.06 15.12
N GLY A 284 14.83 -5.20 14.55
CA GLY A 284 13.92 -6.11 13.85
C GLY A 284 12.81 -6.66 14.74
N LYS A 285 13.13 -7.03 15.99
CA LYS A 285 12.12 -7.46 16.97
C LYS A 285 11.12 -6.35 17.30
N GLN A 286 11.59 -5.12 17.43
CA GLN A 286 10.70 -3.97 17.69
C GLN A 286 9.91 -3.57 16.42
N ALA A 287 10.51 -3.67 15.24
CA ALA A 287 9.82 -3.48 13.97
C ALA A 287 8.61 -4.43 13.87
N ARG A 288 8.81 -5.73 14.11
CA ARG A 288 7.74 -6.72 14.16
C ARG A 288 6.64 -6.35 15.16
N ARG A 289 7.01 -5.94 16.39
CA ARG A 289 6.04 -5.56 17.41
C ARG A 289 5.20 -4.35 16.98
N THR A 290 5.82 -3.36 16.35
CA THR A 290 5.16 -2.14 15.88
C THR A 290 4.06 -2.44 14.86
N VAL A 291 4.26 -3.42 13.97
CA VAL A 291 3.32 -3.71 12.89
C VAL A 291 2.34 -4.84 13.21
N ASN A 292 2.54 -5.60 14.28
CA ASN A 292 1.66 -6.72 14.65
C ASN A 292 0.19 -6.29 14.87
N SER A 293 -0.05 -5.07 15.34
CA SER A 293 -1.40 -4.53 15.51
C SER A 293 -1.98 -3.91 14.23
N ARG A 294 -1.17 -3.75 13.19
CA ARG A 294 -1.56 -3.15 11.90
C ARG A 294 -2.00 -4.23 10.90
N THR A 295 -2.86 -5.15 11.33
CA THR A 295 -3.43 -6.16 10.43
C THR A 295 -4.45 -5.54 9.49
N TRP A 296 -4.71 -6.19 8.34
CA TRP A 296 -5.79 -5.78 7.45
C TRP A 296 -7.15 -5.76 8.16
N ASP A 297 -7.40 -6.73 9.06
CA ASP A 297 -8.64 -6.75 9.85
C ASP A 297 -8.77 -5.52 10.74
N SER A 298 -7.68 -5.11 11.42
CA SER A 298 -7.70 -3.90 12.25
C SER A 298 -7.91 -2.61 11.44
N ILE A 299 -7.38 -2.57 10.21
CA ILE A 299 -7.61 -1.44 9.30
C ILE A 299 -9.05 -1.42 8.79
N HIS A 300 -9.63 -2.58 8.46
CA HIS A 300 -11.02 -2.69 8.04
C HIS A 300 -11.97 -2.31 9.19
N ASP A 301 -11.74 -2.82 10.40
CA ASP A 301 -12.52 -2.46 11.59
C ASP A 301 -12.52 -0.94 11.82
N ARG A 302 -11.34 -0.31 11.73
CA ARG A 302 -11.20 1.14 11.88
C ARG A 302 -11.90 1.91 10.77
N PHE A 303 -11.86 1.39 9.53
CA PHE A 303 -12.56 2.00 8.41
C PHE A 303 -14.08 1.93 8.56
N GLU A 304 -14.61 0.77 9.00
CA GLU A 304 -16.02 0.62 9.33
C GLU A 304 -16.45 1.57 10.46
N GLU A 305 -15.66 1.69 11.51
CA GLU A 305 -15.92 2.61 12.61
C GLU A 305 -15.95 4.07 12.14
N LEU A 306 -15.04 4.46 11.24
CA LEU A 306 -15.01 5.79 10.65
C LEU A 306 -16.24 6.04 9.79
N LEU A 307 -16.63 5.12 8.94
CA LEU A 307 -17.86 5.24 8.13
C LEU A 307 -19.11 5.35 9.02
N ALA A 308 -19.18 4.53 10.07
CA ALA A 308 -20.28 4.54 11.03
C ALA A 308 -20.33 5.83 11.85
N SER A 309 -19.19 6.43 12.21
CA SER A 309 -19.16 7.71 12.93
C SER A 309 -19.72 8.83 12.09
N VAL A 310 -19.26 8.94 10.82
CA VAL A 310 -19.76 9.96 9.90
C VAL A 310 -21.25 9.77 9.61
N ALA A 311 -21.71 8.52 9.47
CA ALA A 311 -23.13 8.22 9.29
C ALA A 311 -23.98 8.64 10.51
N ARG A 312 -23.47 8.47 11.73
CA ARG A 312 -24.16 8.88 12.97
C ARG A 312 -24.20 10.39 13.14
N GLU A 313 -23.09 11.07 12.92
CA GLU A 313 -22.99 12.52 13.08
C GLU A 313 -23.95 13.28 12.17
N GLU A 314 -24.11 12.83 10.92
CA GLU A 314 -24.98 13.51 9.96
C GLU A 314 -26.44 13.03 9.99
N ASN A 315 -26.72 11.77 10.40
CA ASN A 315 -28.07 11.22 10.39
C ASN A 315 -28.75 11.16 11.79
N GLY A 316 -28.03 11.39 12.86
CA GLY A 316 -28.57 11.38 14.25
C GLY A 316 -29.08 10.03 14.76
N THR A 317 -28.81 8.93 14.07
CA THR A 317 -29.30 7.58 14.44
C THR A 317 -28.15 6.58 14.60
N GLY A 318 -28.14 5.88 15.73
CA GLY A 318 -27.15 4.84 16.03
C GLY A 318 -27.34 3.60 15.14
N CYS A 319 -26.37 3.31 14.32
CA CYS A 319 -26.29 2.03 13.61
C CYS A 319 -25.54 1.01 14.50
N ALA A 320 -26.20 -0.05 14.92
CA ALA A 320 -25.58 -1.13 15.70
C ALA A 320 -24.68 -1.97 14.81
N ARG A 321 -23.51 -2.35 15.31
CA ARG A 321 -22.53 -3.23 14.65
C ARG A 321 -23.11 -4.63 14.54
N PRO A 322 -23.15 -5.27 13.35
CA PRO A 322 -23.57 -6.67 13.25
C PRO A 322 -22.52 -7.60 13.89
N PRO A 323 -22.93 -8.73 14.49
CA PRO A 323 -22.01 -9.72 15.06
C PRO A 323 -21.11 -10.34 13.97
N ARG A 324 -19.86 -10.65 14.31
CA ARG A 324 -18.81 -11.15 13.37
C ARG A 324 -19.18 -12.41 12.56
N ASP A 325 -20.11 -13.20 13.05
CA ASP A 325 -20.57 -14.45 12.41
C ASP A 325 -21.90 -14.32 11.67
N ALA A 326 -22.46 -13.13 11.59
CA ALA A 326 -23.71 -12.90 10.87
C ALA A 326 -23.44 -12.83 9.36
N VAL A 327 -24.33 -13.44 8.58
CA VAL A 327 -24.40 -13.18 7.14
C VAL A 327 -24.61 -11.69 6.96
N LEU A 328 -23.62 -11.00 6.39
CA LEU A 328 -23.63 -9.56 6.17
C LEU A 328 -24.73 -9.23 5.16
N GLU A 329 -25.84 -8.70 5.61
CA GLU A 329 -26.88 -8.18 4.72
C GLU A 329 -26.54 -6.74 4.34
N CYS A 330 -26.07 -6.53 3.14
CA CYS A 330 -25.73 -5.20 2.65
C CYS A 330 -26.45 -4.91 1.33
N ARG A 331 -26.67 -3.63 1.08
CA ARG A 331 -27.36 -3.19 -0.14
C ARG A 331 -26.48 -3.30 -1.37
N THR A 332 -25.20 -2.99 -1.22
CA THR A 332 -24.27 -3.00 -2.35
C THR A 332 -22.86 -3.34 -1.83
N VAL A 333 -22.23 -4.28 -2.51
CA VAL A 333 -20.82 -4.60 -2.35
C VAL A 333 -20.06 -4.03 -3.54
N PHE A 334 -18.97 -3.32 -3.27
CA PHE A 334 -18.03 -2.88 -4.28
C PHE A 334 -16.79 -3.78 -4.22
N LEU A 335 -16.42 -4.35 -5.34
CA LEU A 335 -15.20 -5.13 -5.49
C LEU A 335 -14.30 -4.40 -6.50
N SER A 336 -13.05 -4.16 -6.14
CA SER A 336 -12.06 -3.51 -7.02
C SER A 336 -10.76 -4.31 -7.06
N ASP A 337 -9.95 -4.06 -8.09
CA ASP A 337 -8.56 -4.52 -8.21
C ASP A 337 -8.38 -6.03 -8.00
N LEU A 338 -9.30 -6.84 -8.53
CA LEU A 338 -9.27 -8.29 -8.40
C LEU A 338 -8.21 -8.94 -9.28
N HIS A 339 -7.79 -8.29 -10.36
CA HIS A 339 -6.77 -8.77 -11.30
C HIS A 339 -6.95 -10.23 -11.72
N LEU A 340 -8.19 -10.64 -12.06
CA LEU A 340 -8.48 -11.97 -12.56
C LEU A 340 -7.65 -12.24 -13.82
N GLY A 341 -6.97 -13.37 -13.85
CA GLY A 341 -6.01 -13.70 -14.91
C GLY A 341 -4.57 -13.71 -14.42
N THR A 342 -4.28 -13.14 -13.27
CA THR A 342 -2.95 -13.21 -12.66
C THR A 342 -2.79 -14.43 -11.74
N LYS A 343 -1.54 -14.79 -11.44
CA LYS A 343 -1.20 -15.87 -10.52
C LYS A 343 -1.57 -15.53 -9.08
N ASP A 344 -1.56 -14.26 -8.73
CA ASP A 344 -1.66 -13.78 -7.33
C ASP A 344 -3.05 -13.21 -6.99
N CYS A 345 -3.98 -13.32 -7.95
CA CYS A 345 -5.38 -12.93 -7.74
C CYS A 345 -6.01 -13.66 -6.56
N LYS A 346 -6.59 -12.93 -5.64
CA LYS A 346 -7.30 -13.42 -4.43
C LYS A 346 -8.75 -13.87 -4.71
N ALA A 347 -9.00 -14.48 -5.87
CA ALA A 347 -10.34 -14.88 -6.32
C ALA A 347 -11.05 -15.86 -5.36
N ASP A 348 -10.31 -16.77 -4.70
CA ASP A 348 -10.90 -17.71 -3.76
C ASP A 348 -11.28 -17.05 -2.43
N GLU A 349 -10.49 -16.08 -1.94
CA GLU A 349 -10.78 -15.26 -0.76
C GLU A 349 -12.02 -14.40 -1.00
N CYS A 350 -12.07 -13.70 -2.12
CA CYS A 350 -13.26 -12.93 -2.52
C CYS A 350 -14.50 -13.83 -2.65
N ARG A 351 -14.34 -15.05 -3.17
CA ARG A 351 -15.43 -16.01 -3.25
C ARG A 351 -15.92 -16.49 -1.88
N LYS A 352 -15.00 -16.69 -0.93
CA LYS A 352 -15.35 -17.00 0.48
C LYS A 352 -16.12 -15.84 1.11
N PHE A 353 -15.63 -14.62 0.98
CA PHE A 353 -16.31 -13.40 1.44
C PHE A 353 -17.74 -13.32 0.87
N LEU A 354 -17.92 -13.45 -0.44
CA LEU A 354 -19.23 -13.38 -1.07
C LEU A 354 -20.23 -14.45 -0.60
N LYS A 355 -19.78 -15.57 -0.05
CA LYS A 355 -20.65 -16.57 0.55
C LYS A 355 -21.26 -16.13 1.89
N HIS A 356 -20.59 -15.22 2.60
CA HIS A 356 -21.05 -14.68 3.88
C HIS A 356 -21.73 -13.31 3.71
N VAL A 357 -21.97 -12.88 2.48
CA VAL A 357 -22.60 -11.61 2.18
C VAL A 357 -23.87 -11.80 1.38
N ARG A 358 -24.99 -11.28 1.85
CA ARG A 358 -26.22 -11.12 1.08
C ARG A 358 -26.32 -9.67 0.59
N ALA A 359 -25.84 -9.42 -0.60
CA ALA A 359 -25.88 -8.11 -1.21
C ALA A 359 -27.02 -7.99 -2.20
N GLY A 360 -27.78 -6.91 -2.12
CA GLY A 360 -28.78 -6.59 -3.15
C GLY A 360 -28.14 -6.20 -4.48
N LYS A 361 -26.85 -5.86 -4.50
CA LYS A 361 -26.06 -5.57 -5.70
C LYS A 361 -24.57 -5.72 -5.42
N ILE A 362 -23.85 -6.24 -6.42
CA ILE A 362 -22.40 -6.24 -6.46
C ILE A 362 -21.97 -5.30 -7.60
N VAL A 363 -21.06 -4.38 -7.30
CA VAL A 363 -20.48 -3.44 -8.27
C VAL A 363 -19.01 -3.76 -8.41
N LEU A 364 -18.60 -4.08 -9.61
CA LEU A 364 -17.20 -4.31 -9.96
C LEU A 364 -16.59 -2.98 -10.42
N VAL A 365 -15.49 -2.56 -9.82
CA VAL A 365 -14.83 -1.27 -10.06
C VAL A 365 -13.35 -1.49 -10.30
N GLY A 366 -12.77 -0.79 -11.25
CA GLY A 366 -11.32 -0.88 -11.53
C GLY A 366 -10.91 -2.18 -12.22
N ASP A 367 -9.71 -2.65 -11.93
CA ASP A 367 -9.03 -3.74 -12.60
C ASP A 367 -9.54 -5.13 -12.16
N ILE A 368 -10.76 -5.48 -12.60
CA ILE A 368 -11.38 -6.79 -12.29
C ILE A 368 -10.72 -7.92 -13.07
N VAL A 369 -10.43 -7.71 -14.36
CA VAL A 369 -9.71 -8.67 -15.22
C VAL A 369 -8.42 -8.02 -15.68
N ASP A 370 -7.31 -8.67 -15.41
CA ASP A 370 -6.01 -8.22 -15.90
C ASP A 370 -5.78 -8.71 -17.33
N ALA A 371 -6.34 -7.95 -18.28
CA ALA A 371 -6.22 -8.23 -19.70
C ALA A 371 -4.76 -8.17 -20.18
N TRP A 372 -3.95 -7.32 -19.57
CA TRP A 372 -2.54 -7.15 -19.89
C TRP A 372 -1.70 -8.37 -19.46
N ALA A 373 -1.92 -8.89 -18.26
CA ALA A 373 -1.27 -10.13 -17.82
C ALA A 373 -1.69 -11.32 -18.70
N LEU A 374 -2.97 -11.40 -19.09
CA LEU A 374 -3.47 -12.44 -19.99
C LEU A 374 -2.87 -12.34 -21.37
N SER A 375 -2.70 -11.15 -21.95
CA SER A 375 -2.06 -10.95 -23.25
C SER A 375 -0.57 -11.31 -23.29
N ARG A 376 0.09 -11.33 -22.11
CA ARG A 376 1.50 -11.72 -21.93
C ARG A 376 1.70 -13.17 -21.49
N GLY A 377 0.69 -14.01 -21.65
CA GLY A 377 0.81 -15.45 -21.41
C GLY A 377 0.40 -15.91 -20.01
N SER A 378 -0.14 -15.05 -19.14
CA SER A 378 -0.80 -15.48 -17.92
C SER A 378 -2.01 -16.35 -18.26
N ARG A 379 -2.25 -17.40 -17.46
CA ARG A 379 -3.33 -18.35 -17.74
C ARG A 379 -4.54 -18.10 -16.88
N TRP A 380 -5.72 -18.07 -17.52
CA TRP A 380 -7.00 -18.11 -16.82
C TRP A 380 -7.16 -19.43 -16.07
N ARG A 381 -7.25 -19.38 -14.72
CA ARG A 381 -7.27 -20.56 -13.87
C ARG A 381 -8.71 -20.94 -13.46
N ARG A 382 -8.93 -22.19 -13.06
CA ARG A 382 -10.24 -22.68 -12.56
C ARG A 382 -10.81 -21.82 -11.41
N ARG A 383 -9.98 -21.25 -10.54
CA ARG A 383 -10.41 -20.34 -9.47
C ARG A 383 -11.05 -19.06 -10.00
N HIS A 384 -10.54 -18.47 -11.08
CA HIS A 384 -11.11 -17.27 -11.71
C HIS A 384 -12.51 -17.58 -12.28
N THR A 385 -12.65 -18.72 -12.96
CA THR A 385 -13.97 -19.20 -13.45
C THR A 385 -14.96 -19.46 -12.31
N ARG A 386 -14.50 -20.05 -11.19
CA ARG A 386 -15.35 -20.28 -10.00
C ARG A 386 -15.82 -18.97 -9.39
N PHE A 387 -14.96 -17.95 -9.31
CA PHE A 387 -15.33 -16.63 -8.83
C PHE A 387 -16.38 -15.98 -9.73
N VAL A 388 -16.18 -15.96 -11.05
CA VAL A 388 -17.15 -15.41 -12.02
C VAL A 388 -18.48 -16.15 -11.93
N ARG A 389 -18.49 -17.47 -11.83
CA ARG A 389 -19.71 -18.26 -11.61
C ARG A 389 -20.42 -17.89 -10.31
N THR A 390 -19.68 -17.65 -9.22
CA THR A 390 -20.29 -17.21 -7.95
C THR A 390 -20.99 -15.86 -8.14
N LEU A 391 -20.38 -14.91 -8.85
CA LEU A 391 -21.03 -13.64 -9.18
C LEU A 391 -22.31 -13.82 -10.01
N SER A 392 -22.31 -14.74 -10.98
CA SER A 392 -23.49 -15.02 -11.81
C SER A 392 -24.64 -15.64 -11.01
N LEU A 393 -24.32 -16.48 -10.01
CA LEU A 393 -25.34 -17.13 -9.16
C LEU A 393 -25.95 -16.18 -8.12
N ILE A 394 -25.29 -15.09 -7.76
CA ILE A 394 -25.82 -14.10 -6.82
C ILE A 394 -26.80 -13.13 -7.52
N HIS A 395 -26.89 -13.17 -8.84
CA HIS A 395 -27.70 -12.27 -9.67
C HIS A 395 -28.97 -12.91 -10.26
N ILE A 396 -29.32 -14.13 -9.84
CA ILE A 396 -30.55 -14.80 -10.26
C ILE A 396 -31.65 -14.61 -9.22
#